data_687e25c78c3198a4f44e97beed6cb397
#
_entry.id   687e25c78c3198a4f44e97beed6cb397
#
_cell.length_a   1.000
_cell.length_b   1.000
_cell.length_c   1.000
_cell.angle_alpha   90.00
_cell.angle_beta   90.00
_cell.angle_gamma   90.00
#
_symmetry.space_group_name_H-M   'P 1'
#
loop_
_entity.id
_entity.type
_entity.pdbx_description
1 polymer ?
#
loop_
_entity_poly.entity_id
_entity_poly.type
_entity_poly.pdbx_seq_one_letter_code
_entity_poly.pdbx_strand_id
1 'polypeptide(L)'
;MLVRERIDRRRARAWALQVHYGWESGGGVGSLRDALGTVVGSRYVSPRRLPYVRRLLCLLDEHISEVDVLLGEALENWRLERLAVIDRGVLRLAAVELLHVDDVPPKVTIQEGIRLAEQYGGPDSPRFVNGVLDALYKRAQPGS
;
A
#
# COMPACT_ATOMS: atom_id res chain seq x y z
N MET A 1 -19.45 -1.89 7.65
CA MET A 1 -19.11 -1.02 6.49
C MET A 1 -20.04 -1.29 5.33
N LEU A 2 -20.55 -0.24 4.72
CA LEU A 2 -21.45 -0.36 3.58
C LEU A 2 -20.70 -0.89 2.35
N VAL A 3 -21.43 -1.57 1.44
CA VAL A 3 -20.83 -2.09 0.20
C VAL A 3 -20.15 -0.99 -0.60
N ARG A 4 -20.81 0.18 -0.72
CA ARG A 4 -20.24 1.33 -1.44
C ARG A 4 -18.91 1.77 -0.84
N GLU A 5 -18.81 1.84 0.49
CA GLU A 5 -17.58 2.24 1.15
C GLU A 5 -16.45 1.25 0.89
N ARG A 6 -16.76 -0.05 0.87
CA ARG A 6 -15.76 -1.08 0.56
C ARG A 6 -15.25 -0.94 -0.87
N ILE A 7 -16.14 -0.67 -1.81
CA ILE A 7 -15.77 -0.45 -3.21
C ILE A 7 -14.94 0.81 -3.35
N ASP A 8 -15.34 1.90 -2.69
CA ASP A 8 -14.60 3.16 -2.77
C ASP A 8 -13.21 3.02 -2.16
N ARG A 9 -13.05 2.30 -1.04
CA ARG A 9 -11.74 2.06 -0.46
C ARG A 9 -10.88 1.14 -1.32
N ARG A 10 -11.47 0.13 -1.95
CA ARG A 10 -10.74 -0.74 -2.89
C ARG A 10 -10.19 0.07 -4.06
N ARG A 11 -11.03 0.93 -4.64
CA ARG A 11 -10.59 1.79 -5.74
C ARG A 11 -9.58 2.83 -5.29
N ALA A 12 -9.73 3.34 -4.08
CA ALA A 12 -8.77 4.26 -3.49
C ALA A 12 -7.40 3.63 -3.33
N ARG A 13 -7.34 2.36 -2.89
CA ARG A 13 -6.07 1.63 -2.77
C ARG A 13 -5.38 1.49 -4.13
N ALA A 14 -6.15 1.22 -5.19
CA ALA A 14 -5.62 1.13 -6.55
C ALA A 14 -5.06 2.49 -7.01
N TRP A 15 -5.74 3.58 -6.72
CA TRP A 15 -5.23 4.93 -7.02
C TRP A 15 -3.96 5.23 -6.24
N ALA A 16 -3.92 4.89 -4.95
CA ALA A 16 -2.72 5.09 -4.14
C ALA A 16 -1.53 4.32 -4.70
N LEU A 17 -1.75 3.10 -5.16
CA LEU A 17 -0.70 2.31 -5.81
C LEU A 17 -0.20 2.99 -7.08
N GLN A 18 -1.09 3.54 -7.88
CA GLN A 18 -0.70 4.24 -9.10
C GLN A 18 0.13 5.50 -8.78
N VAL A 19 -0.27 6.25 -7.76
CA VAL A 19 0.50 7.42 -7.32
C VAL A 19 1.89 7.01 -6.85
N HIS A 20 1.96 5.95 -6.05
CA HIS A 20 3.24 5.41 -5.57
C HIS A 20 4.14 5.00 -6.75
N TYR A 21 3.57 4.33 -7.74
CA TYR A 21 4.32 3.91 -8.91
C TYR A 21 4.94 5.11 -9.64
N GLY A 22 4.15 6.15 -9.89
CA GLY A 22 4.64 7.36 -10.55
C GLY A 22 5.71 8.07 -9.72
N TRP A 23 5.51 8.16 -8.42
CA TRP A 23 6.46 8.76 -7.49
C TRP A 23 7.80 8.02 -7.50
N GLU A 24 7.79 6.69 -7.39
CA GLU A 24 9.01 5.90 -7.40
C GLU A 24 9.69 5.92 -8.76
N SER A 25 8.94 5.86 -9.84
CA SER A 25 9.48 5.93 -11.20
C SER A 25 10.15 7.27 -11.47
N GLY A 26 9.73 8.32 -10.77
CA GLY A 26 10.35 9.64 -10.83
C GLY A 26 11.52 9.83 -9.87
N GLY A 27 11.98 8.74 -9.22
CA GLY A 27 13.12 8.78 -8.32
C GLY A 27 12.77 8.93 -6.83
N GLY A 28 11.49 8.91 -6.47
CA GLY A 28 11.07 9.05 -5.08
C GLY A 28 11.35 10.43 -4.50
N VAL A 29 11.36 11.46 -5.32
CA VAL A 29 11.64 12.83 -4.91
C VAL A 29 10.35 13.51 -4.47
N GLY A 30 10.41 14.24 -3.36
CA GLY A 30 9.25 14.92 -2.80
C GLY A 30 8.33 13.97 -2.05
N SER A 31 7.13 14.44 -1.72
CA SER A 31 6.17 13.64 -0.98
C SER A 31 5.21 12.90 -1.92
N LEU A 32 4.64 11.80 -1.40
CA LEU A 32 3.56 11.11 -2.10
C LEU A 32 2.32 12.00 -2.22
N ARG A 33 2.08 12.85 -1.23
CA ARG A 33 0.97 13.80 -1.28
C ARG A 33 1.13 14.77 -2.45
N ASP A 34 2.33 15.26 -2.71
CA ASP A 34 2.59 16.12 -3.86
C ASP A 34 2.41 15.36 -5.17
N ALA A 35 2.85 14.10 -5.21
CA ALA A 35 2.64 13.23 -6.37
C ALA A 35 1.16 13.00 -6.65
N LEU A 36 0.33 12.89 -5.59
CA LEU A 36 -1.13 12.82 -5.75
C LEU A 36 -1.67 14.05 -6.44
N GLY A 37 -1.18 15.24 -6.06
CA GLY A 37 -1.59 16.49 -6.68
C GLY A 37 -1.38 16.50 -8.18
N THR A 38 -0.25 15.95 -8.64
CA THR A 38 0.05 15.81 -10.07
C THR A 38 -0.95 14.88 -10.76
N VAL A 39 -1.28 13.75 -10.16
CA VAL A 39 -2.23 12.78 -10.72
C VAL A 39 -3.64 13.40 -10.81
N VAL A 40 -4.10 14.06 -9.75
CA VAL A 40 -5.41 14.71 -9.71
C VAL A 40 -5.50 15.83 -10.76
N GLY A 41 -4.40 16.51 -11.04
CA GLY A 41 -4.35 17.56 -12.06
C GLY A 41 -4.48 17.05 -13.49
N SER A 42 -4.19 15.77 -13.73
CA SER A 42 -4.20 15.20 -15.08
C SER A 42 -5.22 14.08 -15.28
N ARG A 43 -5.78 13.52 -14.21
CA ARG A 43 -6.69 12.39 -14.27
C ARG A 43 -7.84 12.58 -13.29
N TYR A 44 -9.02 12.07 -13.67
CA TYR A 44 -10.18 12.17 -12.79
C TYR A 44 -10.13 11.12 -11.68
N VAL A 45 -10.15 11.57 -10.44
CA VAL A 45 -10.32 10.71 -9.28
C VAL A 45 -11.64 11.10 -8.61
N SER A 46 -12.53 10.12 -8.44
CA SER A 46 -13.84 10.38 -7.84
C SER A 46 -13.69 11.05 -6.46
N PRO A 47 -14.46 12.11 -6.19
CA PRO A 47 -14.42 12.77 -4.88
C PRO A 47 -14.71 11.85 -3.70
N ARG A 48 -15.46 10.76 -3.91
CA ARG A 48 -15.73 9.77 -2.86
C ARG A 48 -14.50 8.97 -2.48
N ARG A 49 -13.56 8.78 -3.41
CA ARG A 49 -12.37 7.97 -3.21
C ARG A 49 -11.17 8.77 -2.75
N LEU A 50 -11.14 10.02 -3.15
CA LEU A 50 -10.00 10.89 -2.89
C LEU A 50 -9.61 11.02 -1.41
N PRO A 51 -10.55 11.15 -0.45
CA PRO A 51 -10.15 11.23 0.96
C PRO A 51 -9.35 10.03 1.43
N TYR A 52 -9.71 8.81 1.04
CA TYR A 52 -8.98 7.63 1.46
C TYR A 52 -7.64 7.49 0.73
N VAL A 53 -7.56 7.85 -0.54
CA VAL A 53 -6.28 7.94 -1.26
C VAL A 53 -5.34 8.86 -0.50
N ARG A 54 -5.82 10.06 -0.17
CA ARG A 54 -5.03 11.05 0.57
C ARG A 54 -4.60 10.54 1.93
N ARG A 55 -5.51 9.88 2.65
CA ARG A 55 -5.21 9.30 3.97
C ARG A 55 -4.06 8.30 3.89
N LEU A 56 -4.11 7.34 2.95
CA LEU A 56 -3.08 6.33 2.80
C LEU A 56 -1.73 6.95 2.43
N LEU A 57 -1.74 7.89 1.48
CA LEU A 57 -0.49 8.50 1.03
C LEU A 57 0.13 9.42 2.09
N CYS A 58 -0.69 10.15 2.84
CA CYS A 58 -0.18 10.96 3.95
C CYS A 58 0.40 10.09 5.05
N LEU A 59 -0.26 8.99 5.39
CA LEU A 59 0.26 8.04 6.37
C LEU A 59 1.57 7.42 5.90
N LEU A 60 1.67 7.09 4.62
CA LEU A 60 2.90 6.53 4.09
C LEU A 60 4.02 7.57 4.07
N ASP A 61 3.75 8.84 3.69
CA ASP A 61 4.74 9.91 3.81
C ASP A 61 5.28 10.01 5.24
N GLU A 62 4.39 9.92 6.21
CA GLU A 62 4.73 10.08 7.63
C GLU A 62 5.51 8.89 8.17
N HIS A 63 5.21 7.67 7.73
CA HIS A 63 5.71 6.45 8.33
C HIS A 63 6.58 5.60 7.41
N ILE A 64 7.00 6.10 6.24
CA ILE A 64 7.70 5.27 5.24
C ILE A 64 8.98 4.63 5.77
N SER A 65 9.74 5.34 6.59
CA SER A 65 10.98 4.79 7.15
C SER A 65 10.70 3.63 8.10
N GLU A 66 9.73 3.80 8.99
CA GLU A 66 9.29 2.74 9.91
C GLU A 66 8.76 1.54 9.13
N VAL A 67 7.90 1.80 8.14
CA VAL A 67 7.30 0.76 7.31
C VAL A 67 8.38 -0.03 6.58
N ASP A 68 9.36 0.64 5.99
CA ASP A 68 10.44 -0.02 5.25
C ASP A 68 11.31 -0.89 6.16
N VAL A 69 11.58 -0.46 7.39
CA VAL A 69 12.31 -1.28 8.36
C VAL A 69 11.51 -2.55 8.68
N LEU A 70 10.23 -2.40 8.97
CA LEU A 70 9.38 -3.55 9.33
C LEU A 70 9.19 -4.52 8.16
N LEU A 71 9.04 -3.99 6.94
CA LEU A 71 8.98 -4.83 5.74
C LEU A 71 10.30 -5.55 5.52
N GLY A 72 11.43 -4.88 5.74
CA GLY A 72 12.74 -5.50 5.62
C GLY A 72 12.91 -6.67 6.58
N GLU A 73 12.37 -6.57 7.78
CA GLU A 73 12.40 -7.66 8.76
C GLU A 73 11.50 -8.83 8.36
N ALA A 74 10.37 -8.54 7.70
CA ALA A 74 9.45 -9.56 7.23
C ALA A 74 9.93 -10.25 5.95
N LEU A 75 10.83 -9.61 5.20
CA LEU A 75 11.44 -10.15 3.98
C LEU A 75 12.64 -11.00 4.35
N GLU A 76 12.55 -12.31 4.20
CA GLU A 76 13.64 -13.20 4.61
C GLU A 76 14.76 -13.31 3.58
N ASN A 77 14.39 -13.43 2.30
CA ASN A 77 15.34 -13.70 1.22
C ASN A 77 15.41 -12.59 0.18
N TRP A 78 14.78 -11.44 0.45
CA TRP A 78 14.66 -10.36 -0.51
C TRP A 78 14.96 -9.02 0.14
N ARG A 79 15.54 -8.12 -0.61
CA ARG A 79 15.73 -6.74 -0.20
C ARG A 79 14.59 -5.90 -0.77
N LEU A 80 14.03 -5.02 0.05
CA LEU A 80 12.91 -4.17 -0.35
C LEU A 80 13.25 -3.35 -1.60
N GLU A 81 14.46 -2.79 -1.66
CA GLU A 81 14.90 -1.95 -2.78
C GLU A 81 15.11 -2.73 -4.08
N ARG A 82 15.12 -4.05 -4.03
CA ARG A 82 15.27 -4.90 -5.21
C ARG A 82 13.97 -5.49 -5.73
N LEU A 83 12.89 -5.25 -5.02
CA LEU A 83 11.58 -5.71 -5.46
C LEU A 83 11.12 -4.93 -6.69
N ALA A 84 10.25 -5.53 -7.48
CA ALA A 84 9.52 -4.80 -8.52
C ALA A 84 8.75 -3.64 -7.87
N VAL A 85 8.66 -2.51 -8.56
CA VAL A 85 8.03 -1.30 -8.03
C VAL A 85 6.59 -1.56 -7.58
N ILE A 86 5.84 -2.36 -8.34
CA ILE A 86 4.46 -2.70 -7.98
C ILE A 86 4.42 -3.47 -6.66
N ASP A 87 5.26 -4.50 -6.52
CA ASP A 87 5.28 -5.30 -5.28
C ASP A 87 5.65 -4.43 -4.08
N ARG A 88 6.66 -3.57 -4.23
CA ARG A 88 7.07 -2.66 -3.17
C ARG A 88 5.93 -1.71 -2.79
N GLY A 89 5.23 -1.17 -3.79
CA GLY A 89 4.11 -0.26 -3.55
C GLY A 89 2.96 -0.95 -2.83
N VAL A 90 2.59 -2.15 -3.27
CA VAL A 90 1.54 -2.94 -2.61
C VAL A 90 1.91 -3.20 -1.16
N LEU A 91 3.14 -3.63 -0.91
CA LEU A 91 3.60 -3.93 0.45
C LEU A 91 3.62 -2.68 1.34
N ARG A 92 4.11 -1.56 0.83
CA ARG A 92 4.14 -0.31 1.61
C ARG A 92 2.74 0.17 1.97
N LEU A 93 1.83 0.17 1.00
CA LEU A 93 0.45 0.64 1.23
C LEU A 93 -0.32 -0.29 2.16
N ALA A 94 -0.18 -1.60 1.97
CA ALA A 94 -0.81 -2.57 2.87
C ALA A 94 -0.21 -2.50 4.28
N ALA A 95 1.09 -2.34 4.39
CA ALA A 95 1.75 -2.21 5.69
C ALA A 95 1.26 -0.98 6.45
N VAL A 96 1.17 0.17 5.79
CA VAL A 96 0.71 1.38 6.47
C VAL A 96 -0.76 1.29 6.87
N GLU A 97 -1.58 0.63 6.05
CA GLU A 97 -2.97 0.38 6.42
C GLU A 97 -3.06 -0.58 7.61
N LEU A 98 -2.29 -1.65 7.58
CA LEU A 98 -2.27 -2.65 8.64
C LEU A 98 -1.86 -2.04 10.00
N LEU A 99 -0.88 -1.17 9.98
CA LEU A 99 -0.27 -0.62 11.19
C LEU A 99 -0.97 0.64 11.70
N HIS A 100 -1.55 1.44 10.82
CA HIS A 100 -2.02 2.79 11.16
C HIS A 100 -3.48 3.09 10.84
N VAL A 101 -4.24 2.14 10.31
CA VAL A 101 -5.67 2.34 10.02
C VAL A 101 -6.47 1.34 10.86
N ASP A 102 -7.04 1.83 11.96
CA ASP A 102 -7.66 0.96 12.96
C ASP A 102 -9.02 0.40 12.52
N ASP A 103 -9.72 1.08 11.63
CA ASP A 103 -11.09 0.68 11.24
C ASP A 103 -11.13 -0.31 10.08
N VAL A 104 -9.97 -0.83 9.66
CA VAL A 104 -9.91 -1.91 8.67
C VAL A 104 -9.35 -3.17 9.37
N PRO A 105 -10.10 -4.27 9.38
CA PRO A 105 -9.57 -5.51 9.95
C PRO A 105 -8.31 -5.98 9.20
N PRO A 106 -7.29 -6.49 9.91
CA PRO A 106 -6.04 -6.93 9.27
C PRO A 106 -6.26 -7.91 8.11
N LYS A 107 -7.20 -8.82 8.27
CA LYS A 107 -7.52 -9.80 7.23
C LYS A 107 -7.98 -9.12 5.94
N VAL A 108 -8.75 -8.03 6.04
CA VAL A 108 -9.22 -7.28 4.89
C VAL A 108 -8.04 -6.59 4.21
N THR A 109 -7.14 -5.97 4.97
CA THR A 109 -5.95 -5.33 4.43
C THR A 109 -5.09 -6.33 3.63
N ILE A 110 -4.86 -7.52 4.20
CA ILE A 110 -4.07 -8.55 3.53
C ILE A 110 -4.76 -9.00 2.24
N GLN A 111 -6.06 -9.27 2.28
CA GLN A 111 -6.82 -9.68 1.10
C GLN A 111 -6.80 -8.62 0.00
N GLU A 112 -6.93 -7.35 0.37
CA GLU A 112 -6.90 -6.26 -0.60
C GLU A 112 -5.50 -6.06 -1.18
N GLY A 113 -4.45 -6.30 -0.40
CA GLY A 113 -3.07 -6.31 -0.90
C GLY A 113 -2.86 -7.42 -1.93
N ILE A 114 -3.35 -8.63 -1.64
CA ILE A 114 -3.29 -9.75 -2.58
C ILE A 114 -4.05 -9.42 -3.86
N ARG A 115 -5.21 -8.80 -3.76
CA ARG A 115 -6.01 -8.40 -4.91
C ARG A 115 -5.25 -7.41 -5.81
N LEU A 116 -4.58 -6.42 -5.22
CA LEU A 116 -3.76 -5.48 -5.99
C LEU A 116 -2.61 -6.21 -6.69
N ALA A 117 -1.97 -7.15 -5.99
CA ALA A 117 -0.90 -7.95 -6.57
C ALA A 117 -1.38 -8.82 -7.75
N GLU A 118 -2.59 -9.39 -7.62
CA GLU A 118 -3.20 -10.16 -8.70
C GLU A 118 -3.48 -9.28 -9.94
N GLN A 119 -3.95 -8.07 -9.70
CA GLN A 119 -4.38 -7.18 -10.77
C GLN A 119 -3.21 -6.49 -11.47
N TYR A 120 -2.19 -6.10 -10.73
CA TYR A 120 -1.13 -5.23 -11.24
C TYR A 120 0.28 -5.84 -11.19
N GLY A 121 0.50 -6.90 -10.43
CA GLY A 121 1.80 -7.52 -10.30
C GLY A 121 2.04 -8.66 -11.28
N GLY A 122 3.12 -9.38 -11.07
CA GLY A 122 3.46 -10.57 -11.85
C GLY A 122 2.77 -11.83 -11.32
N PRO A 123 3.00 -12.98 -11.99
CA PRO A 123 2.32 -14.24 -11.63
C PRO A 123 2.57 -14.69 -10.19
N ASP A 124 3.74 -14.42 -9.65
CA ASP A 124 4.11 -14.85 -8.29
C ASP A 124 3.81 -13.78 -7.23
N SER A 125 3.43 -12.58 -7.65
CA SER A 125 3.21 -11.45 -6.73
C SER A 125 2.14 -11.74 -5.66
N PRO A 126 0.97 -12.32 -5.98
CA PRO A 126 -0.04 -12.57 -4.95
C PRO A 126 0.46 -13.46 -3.83
N ARG A 127 1.15 -14.55 -4.15
CA ARG A 127 1.71 -15.46 -3.14
C ARG A 127 2.78 -14.77 -2.31
N PHE A 128 3.66 -14.04 -2.97
CA PHE A 128 4.74 -13.31 -2.31
C PHE A 128 4.20 -12.26 -1.34
N VAL A 129 3.26 -11.43 -1.81
CA VAL A 129 2.63 -10.40 -0.99
C VAL A 129 1.92 -11.01 0.22
N ASN A 130 1.18 -12.10 0.01
CA ASN A 130 0.50 -12.79 1.11
C ASN A 130 1.49 -13.23 2.19
N GLY A 131 2.59 -13.86 1.79
CA GLY A 131 3.60 -14.34 2.73
C GLY A 131 4.24 -13.21 3.53
N VAL A 132 4.60 -12.12 2.87
CA VAL A 132 5.23 -10.97 3.54
C VAL A 132 4.26 -10.27 4.48
N LEU A 133 3.02 -10.03 4.05
CA LEU A 133 2.03 -9.35 4.90
C LEU A 133 1.63 -10.22 6.10
N ASP A 134 1.53 -11.53 5.92
CA ASP A 134 1.25 -12.45 7.02
C ASP A 134 2.39 -12.41 8.05
N ALA A 135 3.64 -12.43 7.60
CA ALA A 135 4.80 -12.32 8.47
C ALA A 135 4.84 -10.97 9.21
N LEU A 136 4.53 -9.90 8.49
CA LEU A 136 4.47 -8.56 9.09
C LEU A 136 3.39 -8.50 10.18
N TYR A 137 2.23 -9.04 9.89
CA TYR A 137 1.11 -9.04 10.84
C TYR A 137 1.46 -9.81 12.10
N LYS A 138 2.07 -10.99 11.96
CA LYS A 138 2.49 -11.80 13.11
C LYS A 138 3.53 -11.09 13.98
N ARG A 139 4.48 -10.42 13.36
CA ARG A 139 5.51 -9.65 14.08
C ARG A 139 4.93 -8.45 14.82
N ALA A 140 3.86 -7.86 14.30
CA ALA A 140 3.22 -6.69 14.90
C ALA A 140 2.29 -7.05 16.06
N GLN A 141 1.99 -8.34 16.29
CA GLN A 141 1.13 -8.77 17.39
C GLN A 141 1.84 -8.61 18.74
N PRO A 142 1.11 -8.16 19.78
CA PRO A 142 1.68 -8.11 21.13
C PRO A 142 2.12 -9.50 21.57
N GLY A 143 3.33 -9.61 22.11
CA GLY A 143 3.84 -10.87 22.62
C GLY A 143 4.49 -11.78 21.56
N SER A 144 4.64 -11.29 20.34
CA SER A 144 5.31 -12.03 19.27
C SER A 144 6.83 -11.96 19.37
#